data_035e1d959f1f86bb53cb564003f3ef01
#
_entry.id   035e1d959f1f86bb53cb564003f3ef01
#
_cell.length_a   1.000
_cell.length_b   1.000
_cell.length_c   1.000
_cell.angle_alpha   90.00
_cell.angle_beta   90.00
_cell.angle_gamma   90.00
#
_symmetry.space_group_name_H-M   'P 1'
#
loop_
_entity.id
_entity.type
_entity.pdbx_description
1 polymer ?
#
loop_
_entity_poly.entity_id
_entity_poly.type
_entity_poly.pdbx_seq_one_letter_code
_entity_poly.pdbx_strand_id
1 'polypeptide(L)'
;MPNYDPDPKMKFTFGLWTVGNPGADPFGGVVRERISPVQIANLLGEVGAYGVNFHDNDLVPIDATPPQRDQIVKDFKKALKDNHLVVPMATTNLFSDPAFKDGAFTSNNAKVRAYALQKTMRAMELGAEFGAKIYVFWGGREGVESDATRNPVEAIKRFREAINFLCEYSINKGYNYKFAFEAKPNEPRGHMYFAVTGSYLAFIPSLDHPEMCGVNPEVAHEHMAGLNFVHQVAAAIEAKKLFHIDLNDQEFGRYDQDFRFGSANLKNAFFLVKLLEDYGYNGSRHFDAHAYRQSGSEDVKSFARGCMRTYMILKEKAARWNTDKEIQALIKEINVDDSELSKLSKKFAASNAKKLLDAPLDRVALNIGLPYEKLDQLTMEVIMGVR
;
A
#
# COMPACT_ATOMS: atom_id res chain seq x y z
N MET A 1 14.25 -7.99 27.84
CA MET A 1 13.25 -7.28 27.03
C MET A 1 12.81 -8.20 25.90
N PRO A 2 11.56 -8.18 25.46
CA PRO A 2 11.13 -8.96 24.30
C PRO A 2 12.01 -8.62 23.10
N ASN A 3 12.35 -9.63 22.29
CA ASN A 3 13.04 -9.43 21.04
C ASN A 3 12.02 -9.03 19.95
N TYR A 4 12.17 -7.83 19.39
CA TYR A 4 11.35 -7.31 18.28
C TYR A 4 12.17 -7.19 17.00
N ASP A 5 13.14 -8.08 16.82
CA ASP A 5 13.88 -8.18 15.56
C ASP A 5 12.91 -8.60 14.42
N PRO A 6 13.20 -8.20 13.18
CA PRO A 6 12.33 -8.54 12.07
C PRO A 6 12.23 -10.05 11.86
N ASP A 7 10.99 -10.57 11.87
CA ASP A 7 10.70 -11.97 11.51
C ASP A 7 10.61 -12.08 9.98
N PRO A 8 11.40 -12.93 9.32
CA PRO A 8 11.33 -13.12 7.86
C PRO A 8 9.92 -13.47 7.34
N LYS A 9 9.07 -14.08 8.18
CA LYS A 9 7.66 -14.38 7.82
C LYS A 9 6.83 -13.13 7.58
N MET A 10 7.24 -11.99 8.14
CA MET A 10 6.53 -10.71 7.94
C MET A 10 6.83 -10.09 6.59
N LYS A 11 7.86 -10.56 5.89
CA LYS A 11 8.22 -10.12 4.54
C LYS A 11 8.33 -8.59 4.42
N PHE A 12 9.07 -7.97 5.34
CA PHE A 12 9.30 -6.52 5.34
C PHE A 12 10.14 -6.10 4.14
N THR A 13 9.65 -5.14 3.38
CA THR A 13 10.34 -4.61 2.20
C THR A 13 10.42 -3.10 2.23
N PHE A 14 11.41 -2.57 1.50
CA PHE A 14 11.63 -1.14 1.29
C PHE A 14 11.85 -0.88 -0.19
N GLY A 15 11.52 0.32 -0.66
CA GLY A 15 11.86 0.76 -2.01
C GLY A 15 13.32 1.28 -2.09
N LEU A 16 13.92 1.20 -3.26
CA LEU A 16 15.20 1.88 -3.51
C LEU A 16 15.06 3.40 -3.26
N TRP A 17 13.88 3.95 -3.53
CA TRP A 17 13.54 5.38 -3.31
C TRP A 17 13.32 5.75 -1.85
N THR A 18 13.03 4.79 -0.97
CA THR A 18 12.73 5.03 0.45
C THR A 18 14.01 5.17 1.28
N VAL A 19 14.77 4.09 1.43
CA VAL A 19 16.05 4.12 2.15
C VAL A 19 17.16 4.82 1.37
N GLY A 20 17.03 4.92 0.06
CA GLY A 20 17.91 5.71 -0.81
C GLY A 20 17.51 7.20 -0.92
N ASN A 21 16.45 7.65 -0.23
CA ASN A 21 15.99 9.04 -0.27
C ASN A 21 17.09 10.00 0.21
N PRO A 22 17.55 10.97 -0.61
CA PRO A 22 18.64 11.85 -0.26
C PRO A 22 18.20 13.05 0.59
N GLY A 23 16.92 13.13 0.99
CA GLY A 23 16.37 14.23 1.77
C GLY A 23 16.14 15.53 0.99
N ALA A 24 15.97 15.47 -0.33
CA ALA A 24 15.49 16.59 -1.11
C ALA A 24 13.99 16.79 -0.89
N ASP A 25 13.54 18.04 -0.98
CA ASP A 25 12.13 18.44 -0.98
C ASP A 25 11.89 19.54 -2.02
N PRO A 26 10.63 19.97 -2.27
CA PRO A 26 10.35 21.01 -3.28
C PRO A 26 11.05 22.36 -3.02
N PHE A 27 11.53 22.61 -1.81
CA PHE A 27 12.14 23.87 -1.37
C PHE A 27 13.65 23.78 -1.12
N GLY A 28 14.21 22.56 -1.10
CA GLY A 28 15.62 22.37 -0.79
C GLY A 28 16.25 21.16 -1.43
N GLY A 29 17.54 21.28 -1.77
CA GLY A 29 18.33 20.22 -2.36
C GLY A 29 18.61 19.04 -1.41
N VAL A 30 19.42 18.11 -1.88
CA VAL A 30 19.83 16.92 -1.15
C VAL A 30 20.64 17.28 0.12
N VAL A 31 20.44 16.54 1.19
CA VAL A 31 21.17 16.69 2.47
C VAL A 31 21.92 15.42 2.86
N ARG A 32 21.71 14.32 2.15
CA ARG A 32 22.43 13.06 2.29
C ARG A 32 23.08 12.66 0.97
N GLU A 33 24.21 11.97 1.05
CA GLU A 33 24.82 11.37 -0.12
C GLU A 33 23.85 10.39 -0.82
N ARG A 34 23.82 10.43 -2.14
CA ARG A 34 23.09 9.43 -2.93
C ARG A 34 23.87 8.13 -2.91
N ILE A 35 23.23 7.06 -2.50
CA ILE A 35 23.81 5.72 -2.46
C ILE A 35 23.27 4.86 -3.61
N SER A 36 24.11 3.98 -4.14
CA SER A 36 23.77 3.10 -5.26
C SER A 36 22.78 1.99 -4.85
N PRO A 37 22.06 1.38 -5.80
CA PRO A 37 21.22 0.22 -5.52
C PRO A 37 21.95 -0.93 -4.80
N VAL A 38 23.23 -1.14 -5.09
CA VAL A 38 24.06 -2.13 -4.40
C VAL A 38 24.30 -1.75 -2.92
N GLN A 39 24.58 -0.49 -2.65
CA GLN A 39 24.74 0.00 -1.27
C GLN A 39 23.43 -0.06 -0.50
N ILE A 40 22.28 0.22 -1.15
CA ILE A 40 20.96 0.07 -0.56
C ILE A 40 20.68 -1.40 -0.22
N ALA A 41 20.99 -2.35 -1.12
CA ALA A 41 20.83 -3.77 -0.83
C ALA A 41 21.70 -4.20 0.37
N ASN A 42 22.93 -3.72 0.48
CA ASN A 42 23.78 -4.01 1.64
C ASN A 42 23.20 -3.44 2.95
N LEU A 43 22.69 -2.19 2.92
CA LEU A 43 22.02 -1.58 4.06
C LEU A 43 20.80 -2.40 4.50
N LEU A 44 19.96 -2.81 3.54
CA LEU A 44 18.76 -3.59 3.83
C LEU A 44 19.06 -4.98 4.38
N GLY A 45 20.11 -5.64 3.89
CA GLY A 45 20.61 -6.89 4.47
C GLY A 45 21.09 -6.71 5.91
N GLU A 46 21.86 -5.64 6.20
CA GLU A 46 22.34 -5.31 7.55
C GLU A 46 21.20 -5.06 8.56
N VAL A 47 20.10 -4.46 8.13
CA VAL A 47 18.96 -4.19 9.01
C VAL A 47 17.97 -5.35 9.11
N GLY A 48 18.17 -6.45 8.35
CA GLY A 48 17.34 -7.66 8.40
C GLY A 48 16.04 -7.55 7.61
N ALA A 49 15.99 -6.73 6.56
CA ALA A 49 14.84 -6.68 5.65
C ALA A 49 14.69 -8.00 4.87
N TYR A 50 13.47 -8.33 4.46
CA TYR A 50 13.18 -9.49 3.62
C TYR A 50 13.48 -9.21 2.14
N GLY A 51 13.25 -7.98 1.67
CA GLY A 51 13.42 -7.66 0.26
C GLY A 51 13.45 -6.17 -0.04
N VAL A 52 13.66 -5.88 -1.31
CA VAL A 52 13.73 -4.52 -1.86
C VAL A 52 12.86 -4.42 -3.10
N ASN A 53 12.18 -3.30 -3.25
CA ASN A 53 11.33 -2.97 -4.39
C ASN A 53 11.94 -1.82 -5.19
N PHE A 54 11.59 -1.65 -6.46
CA PHE A 54 12.15 -0.59 -7.27
C PHE A 54 11.18 -0.06 -8.33
N HIS A 55 11.29 1.23 -8.65
CA HIS A 55 10.92 1.74 -9.96
C HIS A 55 12.05 1.41 -10.94
N ASP A 56 11.70 1.20 -12.20
CA ASP A 56 12.70 0.93 -13.23
C ASP A 56 13.87 1.93 -13.23
N ASN A 57 13.59 3.22 -13.07
CA ASN A 57 14.61 4.29 -13.07
C ASN A 57 15.46 4.33 -11.79
N ASP A 58 15.00 3.78 -10.67
CA ASP A 58 15.80 3.74 -9.43
C ASP A 58 16.96 2.75 -9.57
N LEU A 59 16.73 1.71 -10.37
CA LEU A 59 17.72 0.68 -10.62
C LEU A 59 18.54 0.97 -11.88
N VAL A 60 17.87 1.20 -13.01
CA VAL A 60 18.50 1.40 -14.33
C VAL A 60 18.16 2.80 -14.83
N PRO A 61 19.12 3.74 -14.93
CA PRO A 61 18.87 5.06 -15.48
C PRO A 61 18.18 5.00 -16.85
N ILE A 62 17.26 5.96 -17.12
CA ILE A 62 16.44 5.96 -18.35
C ILE A 62 17.29 6.06 -19.64
N ASP A 63 18.48 6.64 -19.53
CA ASP A 63 19.45 6.83 -20.62
C ASP A 63 20.57 5.79 -20.64
N ALA A 64 20.49 4.76 -19.78
CA ALA A 64 21.49 3.71 -19.73
C ALA A 64 21.56 2.93 -21.06
N THR A 65 22.78 2.78 -21.58
CA THR A 65 23.03 1.91 -22.72
C THR A 65 22.84 0.43 -22.35
N PRO A 66 22.58 -0.47 -23.32
CA PRO A 66 22.42 -1.89 -23.01
C PRO A 66 23.58 -2.51 -22.20
N PRO A 67 24.87 -2.25 -22.50
CA PRO A 67 25.96 -2.75 -21.66
C PRO A 67 25.96 -2.20 -20.23
N GLN A 68 25.60 -0.94 -20.04
CA GLN A 68 25.47 -0.33 -18.70
C GLN A 68 24.31 -0.98 -17.92
N ARG A 69 23.15 -1.14 -18.56
CA ARG A 69 22.02 -1.85 -17.98
C ARG A 69 22.42 -3.25 -17.52
N ASP A 70 23.07 -4.02 -18.37
CA ASP A 70 23.46 -5.41 -18.09
C ASP A 70 24.43 -5.48 -16.91
N GLN A 71 25.39 -4.55 -16.82
CA GLN A 71 26.31 -4.47 -15.68
C GLN A 71 25.59 -4.12 -14.38
N ILE A 72 24.70 -3.13 -14.40
CA ILE A 72 23.89 -2.72 -13.22
C ILE A 72 23.06 -3.92 -12.72
N VAL A 73 22.35 -4.60 -13.63
CA VAL A 73 21.53 -5.76 -13.30
C VAL A 73 22.36 -6.88 -12.69
N LYS A 74 23.52 -7.18 -13.28
CA LYS A 74 24.44 -8.19 -12.75
C LYS A 74 24.93 -7.87 -11.33
N ASP A 75 25.34 -6.62 -11.10
CA ASP A 75 25.87 -6.19 -9.80
C ASP A 75 24.76 -6.18 -8.73
N PHE A 76 23.56 -5.74 -9.09
CA PHE A 76 22.43 -5.75 -8.19
C PHE A 76 21.97 -7.17 -7.84
N LYS A 77 21.91 -8.10 -8.83
CA LYS A 77 21.64 -9.52 -8.56
C LYS A 77 22.64 -10.13 -7.59
N LYS A 78 23.92 -9.78 -7.75
CA LYS A 78 24.95 -10.22 -6.81
C LYS A 78 24.69 -9.68 -5.40
N ALA A 79 24.41 -8.38 -5.25
CA ALA A 79 24.13 -7.76 -3.98
C ALA A 79 22.89 -8.36 -3.28
N LEU A 80 21.82 -8.63 -4.03
CA LEU A 80 20.62 -9.32 -3.51
C LEU A 80 20.98 -10.71 -2.95
N LYS A 81 21.73 -11.48 -3.72
CA LYS A 81 22.16 -12.83 -3.29
C LYS A 81 23.03 -12.79 -2.04
N ASP A 82 24.02 -11.90 -2.00
CA ASP A 82 24.98 -11.76 -0.89
C ASP A 82 24.26 -11.33 0.42
N ASN A 83 23.14 -10.62 0.31
CA ASN A 83 22.33 -10.10 1.42
C ASN A 83 21.04 -10.89 1.67
N HIS A 84 20.81 -12.01 0.97
CA HIS A 84 19.60 -12.84 1.08
C HIS A 84 18.28 -12.08 0.84
N LEU A 85 18.30 -11.06 -0.01
CA LEU A 85 17.15 -10.25 -0.34
C LEU A 85 16.43 -10.77 -1.59
N VAL A 86 15.12 -10.54 -1.65
CA VAL A 86 14.28 -10.80 -2.83
C VAL A 86 13.66 -9.51 -3.35
N VAL A 87 13.10 -9.54 -4.56
CA VAL A 87 12.34 -8.44 -5.17
C VAL A 87 10.88 -8.89 -5.33
N PRO A 88 10.01 -8.66 -4.34
CA PRO A 88 8.61 -9.09 -4.43
C PRO A 88 7.77 -8.23 -5.36
N MET A 89 8.10 -6.95 -5.50
CA MET A 89 7.34 -5.95 -6.25
C MET A 89 8.26 -5.09 -7.11
N ALA A 90 7.77 -4.75 -8.30
CA ALA A 90 8.35 -3.74 -9.19
C ALA A 90 7.28 -2.76 -9.66
N THR A 91 7.69 -1.60 -10.11
CA THR A 91 6.81 -0.56 -10.65
C THR A 91 7.54 0.27 -11.73
N THR A 92 6.83 1.15 -12.42
CA THR A 92 7.39 2.01 -13.46
C THR A 92 7.30 3.47 -13.05
N ASN A 93 8.40 4.19 -13.17
CA ASN A 93 8.40 5.65 -13.05
C ASN A 93 7.81 6.30 -14.30
N LEU A 94 6.55 6.72 -14.23
CA LEU A 94 5.83 7.45 -15.29
C LEU A 94 5.53 8.90 -14.88
N PHE A 95 6.36 9.51 -14.03
CA PHE A 95 6.06 10.79 -13.43
C PHE A 95 7.25 11.77 -13.36
N SER A 96 8.48 11.30 -13.21
CA SER A 96 9.66 12.17 -13.02
C SER A 96 10.19 12.74 -14.34
N ASP A 97 10.13 12.00 -15.44
CA ASP A 97 10.58 12.47 -16.74
C ASP A 97 9.61 13.53 -17.32
N PRO A 98 10.11 14.65 -17.86
CA PRO A 98 9.29 15.71 -18.47
C PRO A 98 8.33 15.24 -19.57
N ALA A 99 8.59 14.11 -20.21
CA ALA A 99 7.67 13.51 -21.19
C ALA A 99 6.29 13.20 -20.58
N PHE A 100 6.22 12.92 -19.29
CA PHE A 100 5.00 12.58 -18.55
C PHE A 100 4.37 13.76 -17.80
N LYS A 101 4.85 15.00 -18.01
CA LYS A 101 4.37 16.18 -17.27
C LYS A 101 2.84 16.36 -17.30
N ASP A 102 2.16 15.85 -18.34
CA ASP A 102 0.71 15.91 -18.51
C ASP A 102 0.04 14.51 -18.47
N GLY A 103 0.53 13.63 -17.63
CA GLY A 103 0.04 12.25 -17.54
C GLY A 103 0.78 11.28 -18.45
N ALA A 104 0.60 10.01 -18.22
CA ALA A 104 1.19 8.93 -19.01
C ALA A 104 0.10 8.20 -19.81
N PHE A 105 -0.59 7.24 -19.20
CA PHE A 105 -1.66 6.49 -19.86
C PHE A 105 -2.88 7.35 -20.19
N THR A 106 -3.16 8.40 -19.41
CA THR A 106 -4.30 9.29 -19.63
C THR A 106 -3.97 10.52 -20.47
N SER A 107 -2.71 10.72 -20.86
CA SER A 107 -2.27 11.89 -21.64
C SER A 107 -3.15 12.13 -22.88
N ASN A 108 -3.41 13.40 -23.21
CA ASN A 108 -4.08 13.76 -24.47
C ASN A 108 -3.22 13.41 -25.71
N ASN A 109 -1.90 13.27 -25.54
CA ASN A 109 -0.99 12.95 -26.63
C ASN A 109 -0.83 11.42 -26.80
N ALA A 110 -1.28 10.90 -27.94
CA ALA A 110 -1.19 9.45 -28.24
C ALA A 110 0.26 8.92 -28.25
N LYS A 111 1.25 9.76 -28.61
CA LYS A 111 2.66 9.36 -28.60
C LYS A 111 3.17 9.18 -27.15
N VAL A 112 2.73 10.03 -26.22
CA VAL A 112 3.06 9.89 -24.80
C VAL A 112 2.43 8.61 -24.23
N ARG A 113 1.17 8.32 -24.55
CA ARG A 113 0.52 7.06 -24.14
C ARG A 113 1.25 5.80 -24.66
N ALA A 114 1.64 5.84 -25.94
CA ALA A 114 2.42 4.74 -26.54
C ALA A 114 3.80 4.58 -25.88
N TYR A 115 4.48 5.68 -25.57
CA TYR A 115 5.75 5.66 -24.86
C TYR A 115 5.60 5.14 -23.42
N ALA A 116 4.54 5.54 -22.73
CA ALA A 116 4.21 5.02 -21.41
C ALA A 116 4.04 3.49 -21.40
N LEU A 117 3.28 2.94 -22.36
CA LEU A 117 3.14 1.49 -22.55
C LEU A 117 4.49 0.82 -22.85
N GLN A 118 5.29 1.38 -23.78
CA GLN A 118 6.61 0.85 -24.12
C GLN A 118 7.53 0.81 -22.89
N LYS A 119 7.59 1.90 -22.12
CA LYS A 119 8.41 1.98 -20.92
C LYS A 119 7.94 0.99 -19.85
N THR A 120 6.63 0.88 -19.66
CA THR A 120 6.05 -0.07 -18.69
C THR A 120 6.34 -1.53 -19.08
N MET A 121 6.20 -1.89 -20.35
CA MET A 121 6.56 -3.24 -20.80
C MET A 121 8.02 -3.59 -20.49
N ARG A 122 8.96 -2.67 -20.77
CA ARG A 122 10.39 -2.86 -20.43
C ARG A 122 10.62 -2.98 -18.93
N ALA A 123 9.92 -2.18 -18.13
CA ALA A 123 9.99 -2.24 -16.67
C ALA A 123 9.40 -3.55 -16.12
N MET A 124 8.32 -4.07 -16.74
CA MET A 124 7.77 -5.38 -16.41
C MET A 124 8.75 -6.50 -16.75
N GLU A 125 9.45 -6.43 -17.89
CA GLU A 125 10.53 -7.38 -18.24
C GLU A 125 11.64 -7.35 -17.19
N LEU A 126 12.07 -6.16 -16.78
CA LEU A 126 13.09 -5.99 -15.72
C LEU A 126 12.61 -6.58 -14.38
N GLY A 127 11.40 -6.26 -13.94
CA GLY A 127 10.81 -6.80 -12.71
C GLY A 127 10.70 -8.33 -12.74
N ALA A 128 10.29 -8.91 -13.88
CA ALA A 128 10.23 -10.36 -14.09
C ALA A 128 11.62 -11.01 -14.02
N GLU A 129 12.65 -10.35 -14.52
CA GLU A 129 14.05 -10.80 -14.45
C GLU A 129 14.56 -10.92 -13.01
N PHE A 130 14.01 -10.13 -12.09
CA PHE A 130 14.27 -10.19 -10.65
C PHE A 130 13.27 -11.06 -9.86
N GLY A 131 12.27 -11.63 -10.54
CA GLY A 131 11.31 -12.54 -9.94
C GLY A 131 10.12 -11.86 -9.23
N ALA A 132 9.90 -10.57 -9.47
CA ALA A 132 8.76 -9.84 -8.93
C ALA A 132 7.43 -10.52 -9.32
N LYS A 133 6.48 -10.56 -8.38
CA LYS A 133 5.14 -11.15 -8.57
C LYS A 133 4.04 -10.11 -8.47
N ILE A 134 4.30 -9.00 -7.82
CA ILE A 134 3.40 -7.85 -7.76
C ILE A 134 3.96 -6.76 -8.66
N TYR A 135 3.07 -6.13 -9.42
CA TYR A 135 3.40 -4.95 -10.21
C TYR A 135 2.48 -3.81 -9.80
N VAL A 136 3.06 -2.78 -9.17
CA VAL A 136 2.30 -1.64 -8.67
C VAL A 136 2.14 -0.60 -9.76
N PHE A 137 0.97 0.01 -9.81
CA PHE A 137 0.66 1.18 -10.62
C PHE A 137 0.27 2.34 -9.71
N TRP A 138 1.21 3.25 -9.48
CA TRP A 138 0.94 4.56 -8.91
C TRP A 138 0.71 5.57 -10.03
N GLY A 139 -0.41 6.30 -9.95
CA GLY A 139 -0.86 7.19 -10.99
C GLY A 139 0.00 8.45 -11.23
N GLY A 140 0.89 8.80 -10.29
CA GLY A 140 1.88 9.90 -10.41
C GLY A 140 1.40 11.20 -11.04
N ARG A 141 1.17 11.20 -12.35
CA ARG A 141 0.69 12.36 -13.14
C ARG A 141 -0.71 12.15 -13.73
N GLU A 142 -1.43 11.08 -13.36
CA GLU A 142 -2.75 10.76 -13.89
C GLU A 142 -3.85 11.57 -13.19
N GLY A 143 -4.05 12.78 -13.68
CA GLY A 143 -4.96 13.75 -13.11
C GLY A 143 -4.86 15.09 -13.84
N VAL A 144 -5.40 16.13 -13.25
CA VAL A 144 -5.42 17.50 -13.81
C VAL A 144 -5.30 18.55 -12.71
N GLU A 145 -4.87 19.74 -13.06
CA GLU A 145 -5.05 20.98 -12.26
C GLU A 145 -6.37 21.68 -12.62
N SER A 146 -6.90 21.43 -13.84
CA SER A 146 -8.15 22.02 -14.33
C SER A 146 -8.86 21.05 -15.26
N ASP A 147 -10.13 20.77 -14.99
CA ASP A 147 -10.98 19.90 -15.80
C ASP A 147 -11.18 20.40 -17.25
N ALA A 148 -10.93 21.69 -17.51
CA ALA A 148 -10.93 22.25 -18.87
C ALA A 148 -9.86 21.62 -19.78
N THR A 149 -8.82 20.99 -19.21
CA THR A 149 -7.69 20.47 -19.97
C THR A 149 -7.89 19.08 -20.53
N ARG A 150 -8.86 18.31 -20.00
CA ARG A 150 -9.06 16.90 -20.35
C ARG A 150 -10.48 16.42 -20.04
N ASN A 151 -11.05 15.63 -20.94
CA ASN A 151 -12.28 14.90 -20.66
C ASN A 151 -11.96 13.74 -19.68
N PRO A 152 -12.50 13.74 -18.44
CA PRO A 152 -12.18 12.73 -17.45
C PRO A 152 -12.70 11.33 -17.81
N VAL A 153 -13.82 11.23 -18.54
CA VAL A 153 -14.36 9.94 -19.00
C VAL A 153 -13.38 9.29 -19.99
N GLU A 154 -12.88 10.05 -20.95
CA GLU A 154 -11.90 9.57 -21.92
C GLU A 154 -10.55 9.25 -21.24
N ALA A 155 -10.16 9.99 -20.23
CA ALA A 155 -8.95 9.68 -19.46
C ALA A 155 -9.05 8.33 -18.75
N ILE A 156 -10.14 8.07 -18.05
CA ILE A 156 -10.39 6.79 -17.35
C ILE A 156 -10.48 5.63 -18.36
N LYS A 157 -11.12 5.85 -19.53
CA LYS A 157 -11.17 4.86 -20.60
C LYS A 157 -9.76 4.52 -21.12
N ARG A 158 -8.93 5.52 -21.40
CA ARG A 158 -7.53 5.31 -21.84
C ARG A 158 -6.71 4.54 -20.79
N PHE A 159 -6.91 4.84 -19.53
CA PHE A 159 -6.27 4.09 -18.44
C PHE A 159 -6.70 2.62 -18.44
N ARG A 160 -8.02 2.34 -18.59
CA ARG A 160 -8.54 0.97 -18.72
C ARG A 160 -7.92 0.22 -19.90
N GLU A 161 -7.88 0.85 -21.07
CA GLU A 161 -7.29 0.28 -22.28
C GLU A 161 -5.80 -0.06 -22.06
N ALA A 162 -5.06 0.82 -21.40
CA ALA A 162 -3.64 0.58 -21.09
C ALA A 162 -3.46 -0.60 -20.12
N ILE A 163 -4.26 -0.68 -19.06
CA ILE A 163 -4.18 -1.79 -18.10
C ILE A 163 -4.57 -3.12 -18.76
N ASN A 164 -5.64 -3.17 -19.55
CA ASN A 164 -6.02 -4.38 -20.29
C ASN A 164 -4.90 -4.83 -21.23
N PHE A 165 -4.29 -3.92 -21.99
CA PHE A 165 -3.13 -4.21 -22.83
C PHE A 165 -1.96 -4.81 -22.01
N LEU A 166 -1.65 -4.27 -20.85
CA LEU A 166 -0.56 -4.75 -20.00
C LEU A 166 -0.88 -6.10 -19.33
N CYS A 167 -2.15 -6.37 -19.02
CA CYS A 167 -2.59 -7.70 -18.58
C CYS A 167 -2.32 -8.75 -19.66
N GLU A 168 -2.76 -8.50 -20.89
CA GLU A 168 -2.51 -9.39 -22.02
C GLU A 168 -1.01 -9.56 -22.30
N TYR A 169 -0.23 -8.47 -22.21
CA TYR A 169 1.22 -8.55 -22.34
C TYR A 169 1.85 -9.46 -21.27
N SER A 170 1.44 -9.32 -20.00
CA SER A 170 1.90 -10.17 -18.90
C SER A 170 1.56 -11.64 -19.13
N ILE A 171 0.34 -11.92 -19.58
CA ILE A 171 -0.12 -13.27 -19.91
C ILE A 171 0.71 -13.86 -21.05
N ASN A 172 0.86 -13.12 -22.15
CA ASN A 172 1.63 -13.55 -23.33
C ASN A 172 3.09 -13.87 -23.00
N LYS A 173 3.70 -13.12 -22.09
CA LYS A 173 5.08 -13.31 -21.62
C LYS A 173 5.21 -14.37 -20.50
N GLY A 174 4.12 -14.82 -19.91
CA GLY A 174 4.12 -15.79 -18.81
C GLY A 174 4.69 -15.23 -17.49
N TYR A 175 4.60 -13.92 -17.26
CA TYR A 175 5.17 -13.30 -16.06
C TYR A 175 4.38 -13.59 -14.78
N ASN A 176 3.10 -13.94 -14.89
CA ASN A 176 2.21 -14.23 -13.75
C ASN A 176 2.10 -13.08 -12.72
N TYR A 177 2.14 -11.83 -13.19
CA TYR A 177 1.97 -10.66 -12.34
C TYR A 177 0.56 -10.58 -11.75
N LYS A 178 0.49 -10.09 -10.52
CA LYS A 178 -0.69 -9.46 -9.94
C LYS A 178 -0.48 -7.95 -9.98
N PHE A 179 -1.39 -7.25 -10.63
CA PHE A 179 -1.37 -5.78 -10.71
C PHE A 179 -2.03 -5.19 -9.48
N ALA A 180 -1.37 -4.27 -8.82
CA ALA A 180 -1.87 -3.59 -7.63
C ALA A 180 -1.92 -2.08 -7.87
N PHE A 181 -3.11 -1.50 -7.77
CA PHE A 181 -3.31 -0.08 -7.99
C PHE A 181 -3.19 0.71 -6.69
N GLU A 182 -2.42 1.78 -6.75
CA GLU A 182 -2.17 2.68 -5.64
C GLU A 182 -2.87 4.01 -5.89
N ALA A 183 -3.82 4.32 -5.01
CA ALA A 183 -4.61 5.53 -5.06
C ALA A 183 -3.90 6.70 -4.38
N LYS A 184 -4.09 7.92 -4.90
CA LYS A 184 -3.64 9.16 -4.26
C LYS A 184 -4.61 10.29 -4.61
N PRO A 185 -5.06 11.12 -3.63
CA PRO A 185 -6.07 12.15 -3.90
C PRO A 185 -5.54 13.34 -4.69
N ASN A 186 -4.32 13.73 -4.43
CA ASN A 186 -3.62 14.86 -5.04
C ASN A 186 -2.10 14.65 -4.92
N GLU A 187 -1.29 15.60 -5.43
CA GLU A 187 0.17 15.50 -5.49
C GLU A 187 0.70 14.34 -6.37
N PRO A 188 1.48 14.71 -7.41
CA PRO A 188 1.87 16.08 -7.79
C PRO A 188 0.81 16.85 -8.61
N ARG A 189 -0.29 16.22 -9.00
CA ARG A 189 -1.43 16.88 -9.66
C ARG A 189 -2.37 17.45 -8.61
N GLY A 190 -3.10 18.51 -8.94
CA GLY A 190 -4.14 19.07 -8.07
C GLY A 190 -5.28 18.11 -7.79
N HIS A 191 -5.66 17.31 -8.80
CA HIS A 191 -6.73 16.30 -8.72
C HIS A 191 -6.31 15.03 -9.45
N MET A 192 -6.30 13.89 -8.75
CA MET A 192 -6.00 12.57 -9.32
C MET A 192 -7.30 11.84 -9.69
N TYR A 193 -7.28 11.04 -10.78
CA TYR A 193 -8.49 10.35 -11.24
C TYR A 193 -8.96 9.24 -10.29
N PHE A 194 -8.03 8.55 -9.65
CA PHE A 194 -8.34 7.48 -8.68
C PHE A 194 -7.84 7.91 -7.30
N ALA A 195 -8.64 8.77 -6.67
CA ALA A 195 -8.23 9.51 -5.49
C ALA A 195 -8.11 8.65 -4.21
N VAL A 196 -8.83 7.52 -4.12
CA VAL A 196 -8.91 6.65 -2.94
C VAL A 196 -9.01 5.19 -3.35
N THR A 197 -8.62 4.27 -2.45
CA THR A 197 -8.66 2.81 -2.69
C THR A 197 -10.02 2.34 -3.22
N GLY A 198 -11.13 2.87 -2.69
CA GLY A 198 -12.48 2.54 -3.14
C GLY A 198 -12.72 2.85 -4.63
N SER A 199 -12.07 3.87 -5.19
CA SER A 199 -12.17 4.20 -6.61
C SER A 199 -11.60 3.09 -7.49
N TYR A 200 -10.48 2.49 -7.10
CA TYR A 200 -9.92 1.36 -7.81
C TYR A 200 -10.72 0.07 -7.60
N LEU A 201 -11.25 -0.18 -6.39
CA LEU A 201 -12.13 -1.32 -6.16
C LEU A 201 -13.37 -1.27 -7.06
N ALA A 202 -13.94 -0.07 -7.31
CA ALA A 202 -15.02 0.12 -8.25
C ALA A 202 -14.59 -0.01 -9.72
N PHE A 203 -13.36 0.34 -10.06
CA PHE A 203 -12.79 0.29 -11.41
C PHE A 203 -12.44 -1.14 -11.86
N ILE A 204 -11.83 -1.94 -10.98
CA ILE A 204 -11.31 -3.28 -11.28
C ILE A 204 -12.35 -4.18 -11.98
N PRO A 205 -13.64 -4.23 -11.58
CA PRO A 205 -14.64 -5.05 -12.28
C PRO A 205 -14.87 -4.68 -13.74
N SER A 206 -14.42 -3.50 -14.18
CA SER A 206 -14.56 -3.03 -15.57
C SER A 206 -13.39 -3.44 -16.47
N LEU A 207 -12.39 -4.12 -15.93
CA LEU A 207 -11.22 -4.63 -16.66
C LEU A 207 -11.51 -5.98 -17.30
N ASP A 208 -10.76 -6.34 -18.34
CA ASP A 208 -10.88 -7.64 -19.03
C ASP A 208 -10.35 -8.79 -18.17
N HIS A 209 -9.35 -8.52 -17.29
CA HIS A 209 -8.74 -9.47 -16.37
C HIS A 209 -8.83 -8.99 -14.90
N PRO A 210 -10.05 -8.87 -14.34
CA PRO A 210 -10.22 -8.36 -12.98
C PRO A 210 -9.57 -9.26 -11.91
N GLU A 211 -9.37 -10.55 -12.18
CA GLU A 211 -8.70 -11.50 -11.29
C GLU A 211 -7.19 -11.26 -11.16
N MET A 212 -6.58 -10.62 -12.15
CA MET A 212 -5.17 -10.22 -12.12
C MET A 212 -4.97 -8.90 -11.36
N CYS A 213 -6.04 -8.13 -11.13
CA CYS A 213 -5.99 -6.77 -10.62
C CYS A 213 -6.51 -6.68 -9.19
N GLY A 214 -5.83 -5.92 -8.36
CA GLY A 214 -6.17 -5.59 -6.99
C GLY A 214 -5.66 -4.20 -6.61
N VAL A 215 -5.56 -3.93 -5.34
CA VAL A 215 -5.14 -2.62 -4.83
C VAL A 215 -3.88 -2.73 -3.97
N ASN A 216 -3.17 -1.62 -3.92
CA ASN A 216 -2.05 -1.30 -3.03
C ASN A 216 -2.43 -0.05 -2.23
N PRO A 217 -3.21 -0.17 -1.14
CA PRO A 217 -3.52 0.98 -0.30
C PRO A 217 -2.26 1.49 0.40
N GLU A 218 -2.14 2.82 0.49
CA GLU A 218 -1.09 3.48 1.25
C GLU A 218 -1.67 4.36 2.36
N VAL A 219 -1.06 4.29 3.55
CA VAL A 219 -1.55 5.00 4.75
C VAL A 219 -1.62 6.50 4.52
N ALA A 220 -0.53 7.11 4.02
CA ALA A 220 -0.44 8.56 3.83
C ALA A 220 -1.49 9.04 2.82
N HIS A 221 -1.67 8.36 1.71
CA HIS A 221 -2.58 8.76 0.66
C HIS A 221 -4.05 8.82 1.12
N GLU A 222 -4.49 7.84 1.92
CA GLU A 222 -5.86 7.86 2.46
C GLU A 222 -6.01 8.92 3.57
N HIS A 223 -4.97 9.16 4.37
CA HIS A 223 -4.97 10.23 5.36
C HIS A 223 -4.96 11.64 4.73
N MET A 224 -4.33 11.81 3.56
CA MET A 224 -4.43 13.06 2.76
C MET A 224 -5.89 13.36 2.41
N ALA A 225 -6.69 12.34 2.09
CA ALA A 225 -8.12 12.45 1.82
C ALA A 225 -8.99 12.56 3.10
N GLY A 226 -8.38 12.52 4.29
CA GLY A 226 -9.10 12.56 5.58
C GLY A 226 -9.84 11.26 5.92
N LEU A 227 -9.46 10.14 5.31
CA LEU A 227 -10.14 8.85 5.47
C LEU A 227 -9.48 7.96 6.53
N ASN A 228 -10.27 7.05 7.08
CA ASN A 228 -9.77 5.99 7.95
C ASN A 228 -9.12 4.89 7.09
N PHE A 229 -7.82 4.76 7.15
CA PHE A 229 -7.05 3.79 6.37
C PHE A 229 -7.44 2.33 6.66
N VAL A 230 -7.71 2.00 7.93
CA VAL A 230 -8.12 0.64 8.32
C VAL A 230 -9.38 0.20 7.59
N HIS A 231 -10.35 1.11 7.40
CA HIS A 231 -11.58 0.82 6.66
C HIS A 231 -11.31 0.58 5.16
N GLN A 232 -10.36 1.28 4.56
CA GLN A 232 -10.00 1.08 3.15
C GLN A 232 -9.33 -0.29 2.95
N VAL A 233 -8.43 -0.66 3.86
CA VAL A 233 -7.81 -2.00 3.86
C VAL A 233 -8.85 -3.10 4.12
N ALA A 234 -9.80 -2.88 5.04
CA ALA A 234 -10.88 -3.82 5.30
C ALA A 234 -11.75 -4.06 4.06
N ALA A 235 -12.09 -2.99 3.31
CA ALA A 235 -12.83 -3.12 2.05
C ALA A 235 -12.03 -3.91 0.99
N ALA A 236 -10.72 -3.70 0.91
CA ALA A 236 -9.85 -4.44 0.01
C ALA A 236 -9.73 -5.93 0.38
N ILE A 237 -9.69 -6.25 1.69
CA ILE A 237 -9.69 -7.63 2.20
C ILE A 237 -11.02 -8.32 1.88
N GLU A 238 -12.15 -7.66 2.19
CA GLU A 238 -13.50 -8.19 1.93
C GLU A 238 -13.71 -8.50 0.46
N ALA A 239 -13.29 -7.58 -0.43
CA ALA A 239 -13.31 -7.76 -1.88
C ALA A 239 -12.28 -8.78 -2.39
N LYS A 240 -11.39 -9.34 -1.56
CA LYS A 240 -10.26 -10.21 -1.93
C LYS A 240 -9.32 -9.58 -2.95
N LYS A 241 -9.10 -8.26 -2.81
CA LYS A 241 -8.31 -7.43 -3.73
C LYS A 241 -7.10 -6.76 -3.07
N LEU A 242 -6.79 -7.04 -1.81
CA LEU A 242 -5.57 -6.57 -1.17
C LEU A 242 -4.37 -7.38 -1.69
N PHE A 243 -3.68 -6.88 -2.71
CA PHE A 243 -2.55 -7.57 -3.34
C PHE A 243 -1.20 -7.10 -2.82
N HIS A 244 -1.11 -5.84 -2.44
CA HIS A 244 0.06 -5.24 -1.81
C HIS A 244 -0.41 -4.21 -0.77
N ILE A 245 0.48 -3.68 0.05
CA ILE A 245 0.19 -2.62 1.01
C ILE A 245 1.44 -1.79 1.27
N ASP A 246 1.27 -0.47 1.29
CA ASP A 246 2.30 0.48 1.62
C ASP A 246 2.08 1.07 3.01
N LEU A 247 3.08 0.88 3.86
CA LEU A 247 3.05 1.25 5.26
C LEU A 247 3.95 2.46 5.49
N ASN A 248 3.34 3.53 5.92
CA ASN A 248 4.00 4.75 6.42
C ASN A 248 3.16 5.35 7.53
N ASP A 249 3.34 6.62 7.82
CA ASP A 249 2.47 7.36 8.72
C ASP A 249 2.41 8.83 8.30
N GLN A 250 1.38 9.52 8.77
CA GLN A 250 1.08 10.88 8.35
C GLN A 250 0.10 11.58 9.30
N GLU A 251 0.18 12.89 9.38
CA GLU A 251 -0.86 13.73 9.95
C GLU A 251 -2.02 13.93 8.95
N PHE A 252 -3.27 13.86 9.42
CA PHE A 252 -4.45 13.99 8.56
C PHE A 252 -4.48 15.33 7.81
N GLY A 253 -4.85 15.27 6.52
CA GLY A 253 -5.06 16.44 5.68
C GLY A 253 -3.79 17.24 5.35
N ARG A 254 -2.62 16.63 5.50
CA ARG A 254 -1.34 17.21 5.08
C ARG A 254 -0.98 16.73 3.67
N TYR A 255 0.12 17.32 3.11
CA TYR A 255 0.82 16.76 1.95
C TYR A 255 1.41 15.39 2.30
N ASP A 256 1.87 14.67 1.32
CA ASP A 256 2.49 13.37 1.49
C ASP A 256 3.77 13.45 2.33
N GLN A 257 3.70 13.00 3.57
CA GLN A 257 4.80 13.17 4.52
C GLN A 257 5.70 11.95 4.62
N ASP A 258 5.20 10.76 4.27
CA ASP A 258 5.92 9.49 4.29
C ASP A 258 6.73 9.24 5.57
N PHE A 259 6.11 9.52 6.71
CA PHE A 259 6.74 9.30 8.00
C PHE A 259 6.96 7.82 8.28
N ARG A 260 7.92 7.54 9.15
CA ARG A 260 8.16 6.20 9.68
C ARG A 260 6.88 5.61 10.26
N PHE A 261 6.57 4.37 9.90
CA PHE A 261 5.37 3.66 10.32
C PHE A 261 5.13 3.74 11.84
N GLY A 262 3.92 4.16 12.24
CA GLY A 262 3.46 4.29 13.61
C GLY A 262 4.07 5.48 14.38
N SER A 263 4.65 6.48 13.70
CA SER A 263 5.26 7.63 14.38
C SER A 263 4.35 8.83 14.61
N ALA A 264 3.24 8.93 13.89
CA ALA A 264 2.25 10.00 14.03
C ALA A 264 0.92 9.49 14.64
N ASN A 265 0.36 8.40 14.08
CA ASN A 265 -0.97 7.88 14.45
C ASN A 265 -0.89 6.45 15.00
N LEU A 266 -0.26 6.27 16.16
CA LEU A 266 0.00 4.95 16.74
C LEU A 266 -1.25 4.09 16.91
N LYS A 267 -2.39 4.67 17.29
CA LYS A 267 -3.66 3.95 17.45
C LYS A 267 -4.17 3.40 16.12
N ASN A 268 -4.08 4.18 15.03
CA ASN A 268 -4.43 3.72 13.69
C ASN A 268 -3.48 2.62 13.21
N ALA A 269 -2.17 2.79 13.43
CA ALA A 269 -1.18 1.76 13.10
C ALA A 269 -1.45 0.44 13.85
N PHE A 270 -1.86 0.52 15.13
CA PHE A 270 -2.25 -0.67 15.91
C PHE A 270 -3.44 -1.40 15.28
N PHE A 271 -4.52 -0.70 14.97
CA PHE A 271 -5.69 -1.33 14.36
C PHE A 271 -5.41 -1.88 12.96
N LEU A 272 -4.53 -1.23 12.20
CA LEU A 272 -4.08 -1.74 10.92
C LEU A 272 -3.32 -3.06 11.08
N VAL A 273 -2.31 -3.10 11.96
CA VAL A 273 -1.56 -4.34 12.22
C VAL A 273 -2.50 -5.44 12.71
N LYS A 274 -3.39 -5.11 13.65
CA LYS A 274 -4.40 -6.05 14.14
C LYS A 274 -5.26 -6.62 13.00
N LEU A 275 -5.76 -5.77 12.11
CA LEU A 275 -6.56 -6.20 10.95
C LEU A 275 -5.77 -7.15 10.05
N LEU A 276 -4.53 -6.80 9.69
CA LEU A 276 -3.69 -7.64 8.83
C LEU A 276 -3.38 -9.01 9.44
N GLU A 277 -3.11 -9.06 10.74
CA GLU A 277 -2.82 -10.31 11.46
C GLU A 277 -4.09 -11.16 11.66
N ASP A 278 -5.22 -10.56 12.03
CA ASP A 278 -6.49 -11.25 12.24
C ASP A 278 -7.03 -11.90 10.95
N TYR A 279 -6.82 -11.26 9.80
CA TYR A 279 -7.25 -11.78 8.50
C TYR A 279 -6.15 -12.54 7.74
N GLY A 280 -4.99 -12.76 8.38
CA GLY A 280 -3.92 -13.61 7.85
C GLY A 280 -3.27 -13.06 6.58
N TYR A 281 -3.09 -11.73 6.47
CA TYR A 281 -2.40 -11.14 5.33
C TYR A 281 -0.98 -11.71 5.21
N ASN A 282 -0.68 -12.35 4.07
CA ASN A 282 0.60 -13.02 3.82
C ASN A 282 1.43 -12.37 2.70
N GLY A 283 1.04 -11.19 2.22
CA GLY A 283 1.81 -10.38 1.28
C GLY A 283 3.00 -9.68 1.94
N SER A 284 3.80 -8.99 1.13
CA SER A 284 4.86 -8.10 1.63
C SER A 284 4.26 -6.94 2.42
N ARG A 285 4.95 -6.55 3.48
CA ARG A 285 4.68 -5.35 4.23
C ARG A 285 5.72 -4.33 3.78
N HIS A 286 5.35 -3.57 2.78
CA HIS A 286 6.23 -2.57 2.21
C HIS A 286 6.19 -1.29 3.04
N PHE A 287 7.34 -0.70 3.29
CA PHE A 287 7.43 0.60 3.93
C PHE A 287 7.74 1.65 2.86
N ASP A 288 6.69 2.31 2.35
CA ASP A 288 6.84 3.49 1.51
C ASP A 288 6.93 4.72 2.39
N ALA A 289 8.11 4.92 2.91
CA ALA A 289 8.43 5.95 3.89
C ALA A 289 9.91 6.30 3.80
N HIS A 290 10.30 7.45 4.33
CA HIS A 290 11.69 7.86 4.35
C HIS A 290 12.11 8.49 5.68
N ALA A 291 13.42 8.47 5.95
CA ALA A 291 13.99 9.16 7.11
C ALA A 291 13.78 10.68 6.98
N TYR A 292 13.57 11.34 8.12
CA TYR A 292 13.45 12.80 8.15
C TYR A 292 14.59 13.49 7.39
N ARG A 293 14.30 14.64 6.80
CA ARG A 293 15.29 15.42 6.06
C ARG A 293 16.57 15.68 6.88
N GLN A 294 16.44 15.90 8.19
CA GLN A 294 17.54 16.20 9.09
C GLN A 294 18.41 14.98 9.44
N SER A 295 17.94 13.77 9.15
CA SER A 295 18.66 12.52 9.48
C SER A 295 19.93 12.37 8.65
N GLY A 296 21.03 11.93 9.27
CA GLY A 296 22.25 11.50 8.60
C GLY A 296 22.13 10.08 8.05
N SER A 297 23.13 9.62 7.29
CA SER A 297 23.14 8.30 6.64
C SER A 297 23.01 7.13 7.62
N GLU A 298 23.63 7.19 8.80
CA GLU A 298 23.48 6.15 9.83
C GLU A 298 22.08 6.12 10.44
N ASP A 299 21.39 7.26 10.51
CA ASP A 299 20.04 7.34 11.04
C ASP A 299 18.99 6.75 10.07
N VAL A 300 19.32 6.62 8.77
CA VAL A 300 18.50 5.87 7.80
C VAL A 300 18.39 4.39 8.22
N LYS A 301 19.43 3.79 8.78
CA LYS A 301 19.34 2.43 9.32
C LYS A 301 18.42 2.35 10.54
N SER A 302 18.48 3.37 11.41
CA SER A 302 17.58 3.50 12.57
C SER A 302 16.12 3.65 12.12
N PHE A 303 15.88 4.43 11.07
CA PHE A 303 14.57 4.56 10.43
C PHE A 303 14.04 3.19 9.94
N ALA A 304 14.82 2.47 9.15
CA ALA A 304 14.40 1.18 8.60
C ALA A 304 14.14 0.14 9.70
N ARG A 305 15.04 0.02 10.69
CA ARG A 305 14.82 -0.83 11.87
C ARG A 305 13.57 -0.40 12.64
N GLY A 306 13.35 0.91 12.78
CA GLY A 306 12.21 1.48 13.48
C GLY A 306 10.87 1.11 12.85
N CYS A 307 10.74 1.15 11.51
CA CYS A 307 9.56 0.70 10.79
C CYS A 307 9.20 -0.75 11.12
N MET A 308 10.14 -1.67 10.94
CA MET A 308 9.95 -3.10 11.21
C MET A 308 9.67 -3.38 12.69
N ARG A 309 10.44 -2.77 13.57
CA ARG A 309 10.30 -2.93 15.02
C ARG A 309 8.94 -2.45 15.52
N THR A 310 8.45 -1.31 15.03
CA THR A 310 7.12 -0.81 15.39
C THR A 310 6.04 -1.81 14.98
N TYR A 311 6.10 -2.36 13.77
CA TYR A 311 5.18 -3.41 13.33
C TYR A 311 5.19 -4.62 14.27
N MET A 312 6.38 -5.13 14.63
CA MET A 312 6.53 -6.30 15.52
C MET A 312 5.99 -6.03 16.93
N ILE A 313 6.21 -4.83 17.48
CA ILE A 313 5.61 -4.41 18.76
C ILE A 313 4.09 -4.41 18.67
N LEU A 314 3.54 -3.78 17.64
CA LEU A 314 2.08 -3.70 17.47
C LEU A 314 1.44 -5.07 17.22
N LYS A 315 2.13 -5.98 16.54
CA LYS A 315 1.71 -7.38 16.36
C LYS A 315 1.58 -8.11 17.72
N GLU A 316 2.56 -7.96 18.60
CA GLU A 316 2.46 -8.51 19.96
C GLU A 316 1.28 -7.91 20.74
N LYS A 317 1.10 -6.58 20.63
CA LYS A 317 -0.03 -5.90 21.25
C LYS A 317 -1.39 -6.37 20.71
N ALA A 318 -1.48 -6.62 19.42
CA ALA A 318 -2.68 -7.18 18.80
C ALA A 318 -2.99 -8.59 19.32
N ALA A 319 -1.99 -9.44 19.44
CA ALA A 319 -2.15 -10.77 20.04
C ALA A 319 -2.60 -10.70 21.51
N ARG A 320 -2.03 -9.77 22.29
CA ARG A 320 -2.44 -9.52 23.68
C ARG A 320 -3.88 -9.03 23.77
N TRP A 321 -4.27 -8.08 22.93
CA TRP A 321 -5.65 -7.56 22.85
C TRP A 321 -6.64 -8.71 22.55
N ASN A 322 -6.32 -9.60 21.63
CA ASN A 322 -7.15 -10.75 21.25
C ASN A 322 -7.31 -11.78 22.37
N THR A 323 -6.43 -11.81 23.35
CA THR A 323 -6.44 -12.78 24.47
C THR A 323 -6.79 -12.16 25.82
N ASP A 324 -6.93 -10.83 25.90
CA ASP A 324 -7.31 -10.15 27.14
C ASP A 324 -8.75 -10.49 27.53
N LYS A 325 -8.94 -11.05 28.72
CA LYS A 325 -10.24 -11.59 29.17
C LYS A 325 -11.30 -10.50 29.34
N GLU A 326 -10.92 -9.32 29.81
CA GLU A 326 -11.87 -8.21 30.02
C GLU A 326 -12.29 -7.61 28.69
N ILE A 327 -11.35 -7.40 27.78
CA ILE A 327 -11.63 -6.95 26.41
C ILE A 327 -12.57 -7.94 25.71
N GLN A 328 -12.26 -9.24 25.76
CA GLN A 328 -13.09 -10.26 25.09
C GLN A 328 -14.48 -10.40 25.73
N ALA A 329 -14.62 -10.17 27.03
CA ALA A 329 -15.92 -10.12 27.69
C ALA A 329 -16.78 -8.95 27.17
N LEU A 330 -16.18 -7.75 27.04
CA LEU A 330 -16.84 -6.57 26.45
C LEU A 330 -17.21 -6.79 24.99
N ILE A 331 -16.32 -7.37 24.19
CA ILE A 331 -16.61 -7.71 22.78
C ILE A 331 -17.82 -8.67 22.69
N LYS A 332 -17.91 -9.66 23.57
CA LYS A 332 -19.04 -10.57 23.63
C LYS A 332 -20.34 -9.86 24.03
N GLU A 333 -20.27 -8.92 24.97
CA GLU A 333 -21.43 -8.10 25.41
C GLU A 333 -21.94 -7.22 24.26
N ILE A 334 -21.03 -6.61 23.50
CA ILE A 334 -21.35 -5.71 22.36
C ILE A 334 -21.93 -6.49 21.17
N ASN A 335 -21.41 -7.69 20.90
CA ASN A 335 -21.82 -8.52 19.77
C ASN A 335 -23.01 -9.44 20.15
N VAL A 336 -24.20 -8.88 20.12
CA VAL A 336 -25.43 -9.65 20.33
C VAL A 336 -25.78 -10.39 19.04
N ASP A 337 -25.60 -11.72 19.03
CA ASP A 337 -26.03 -12.55 17.90
C ASP A 337 -27.42 -13.14 18.16
N ASP A 338 -28.38 -12.79 17.32
CA ASP A 338 -29.65 -13.50 17.18
C ASP A 338 -29.59 -14.34 15.90
N SER A 339 -29.31 -15.62 16.08
CA SER A 339 -29.09 -16.55 14.96
C SER A 339 -30.31 -16.71 14.04
N GLU A 340 -31.52 -16.52 14.55
CA GLU A 340 -32.76 -16.60 13.76
C GLU A 340 -32.91 -15.35 12.88
N LEU A 341 -32.79 -14.15 13.46
CA LEU A 341 -32.85 -12.89 12.71
C LEU A 341 -31.69 -12.77 11.72
N SER A 342 -30.47 -13.16 12.13
CA SER A 342 -29.29 -13.16 11.27
C SER A 342 -29.46 -14.06 10.04
N LYS A 343 -30.08 -15.22 10.17
CA LYS A 343 -30.39 -16.11 9.01
C LYS A 343 -31.39 -15.47 8.05
N LEU A 344 -32.39 -14.76 8.55
CA LEU A 344 -33.42 -14.12 7.72
C LEU A 344 -32.83 -13.00 6.85
N SER A 345 -31.82 -12.28 7.35
CA SER A 345 -31.19 -11.14 6.66
C SER A 345 -30.07 -11.52 5.67
N LYS A 346 -29.48 -12.72 5.81
CA LYS A 346 -28.34 -13.16 4.98
C LYS A 346 -28.65 -13.29 3.49
N LYS A 347 -29.85 -13.74 3.15
CA LYS A 347 -30.26 -13.94 1.75
C LYS A 347 -31.72 -13.59 1.58
N PHE A 348 -32.01 -12.76 0.58
CA PHE A 348 -33.38 -12.41 0.24
C PHE A 348 -34.19 -13.66 -0.17
N ALA A 349 -35.33 -13.84 0.48
CA ALA A 349 -36.44 -14.69 0.05
C ALA A 349 -37.73 -14.01 0.50
N ALA A 350 -38.82 -14.12 -0.28
CA ALA A 350 -40.10 -13.48 0.07
C ALA A 350 -40.62 -13.94 1.45
N SER A 351 -40.41 -15.20 1.79
CA SER A 351 -40.74 -15.75 3.11
C SER A 351 -39.91 -15.15 4.24
N ASN A 352 -38.60 -14.90 4.01
CA ASN A 352 -37.71 -14.27 4.98
C ASN A 352 -38.09 -12.79 5.17
N ALA A 353 -38.37 -12.08 4.07
CA ALA A 353 -38.80 -10.69 4.13
C ALA A 353 -40.10 -10.54 4.92
N LYS A 354 -41.11 -11.46 4.70
CA LYS A 354 -42.31 -11.47 5.49
C LYS A 354 -42.04 -11.70 6.99
N LYS A 355 -41.23 -12.69 7.33
CA LYS A 355 -40.88 -12.96 8.73
C LYS A 355 -40.18 -11.78 9.40
N LEU A 356 -39.28 -11.05 8.67
CA LEU A 356 -38.64 -9.85 9.19
C LEU A 356 -39.65 -8.70 9.41
N LEU A 357 -40.61 -8.52 8.50
CA LEU A 357 -41.65 -7.50 8.66
C LEU A 357 -42.54 -7.78 9.87
N ASP A 358 -42.84 -9.07 10.13
CA ASP A 358 -43.69 -9.51 11.21
C ASP A 358 -42.92 -9.70 12.56
N ALA A 359 -41.58 -9.54 12.56
CA ALA A 359 -40.77 -9.74 13.76
C ALA A 359 -41.07 -8.67 14.83
N PRO A 360 -41.27 -9.07 16.10
CA PRO A 360 -41.62 -8.14 17.19
C PRO A 360 -40.37 -7.35 17.65
N LEU A 361 -39.86 -6.42 16.82
CA LEU A 361 -38.73 -5.58 17.11
C LEU A 361 -39.19 -4.26 17.77
N ASP A 362 -38.84 -4.07 19.04
CA ASP A 362 -39.11 -2.85 19.76
C ASP A 362 -37.93 -1.88 19.71
N ARG A 363 -38.08 -0.76 18.99
CA ARG A 363 -37.03 0.26 18.84
C ARG A 363 -36.59 0.87 20.19
N VAL A 364 -37.45 0.87 21.20
CA VAL A 364 -37.11 1.40 22.54
C VAL A 364 -36.19 0.41 23.26
N ALA A 365 -36.49 -0.88 23.17
CA ALA A 365 -35.66 -1.95 23.73
C ALA A 365 -34.31 -2.10 23.02
N LEU A 366 -34.20 -1.63 21.76
CA LEU A 366 -32.95 -1.62 21.00
C LEU A 366 -32.02 -0.45 21.36
N ASN A 367 -32.54 0.57 22.06
CA ASN A 367 -31.75 1.73 22.50
C ASN A 367 -31.03 1.43 23.84
N ILE A 368 -30.02 0.58 23.79
CA ILE A 368 -29.21 0.20 24.96
C ILE A 368 -27.89 0.94 24.98
N GLY A 369 -27.37 1.20 26.18
CA GLY A 369 -26.02 1.71 26.34
C GLY A 369 -24.98 0.65 25.98
N LEU A 370 -23.89 1.04 25.32
CA LEU A 370 -22.82 0.16 24.91
C LEU A 370 -21.50 0.57 25.59
N PRO A 371 -20.67 -0.36 26.08
CA PRO A 371 -19.45 -0.07 26.84
C PRO A 371 -18.25 0.32 25.95
N TYR A 372 -18.46 1.15 24.92
CA TYR A 372 -17.43 1.50 23.94
C TYR A 372 -16.30 2.34 24.55
N GLU A 373 -16.62 3.28 25.44
CA GLU A 373 -15.58 4.09 26.11
C GLU A 373 -14.65 3.22 26.95
N LYS A 374 -15.21 2.25 27.69
CA LYS A 374 -14.41 1.30 28.45
C LYS A 374 -13.55 0.43 27.55
N LEU A 375 -14.10 -0.10 26.47
CA LEU A 375 -13.37 -0.92 25.51
C LEU A 375 -12.22 -0.13 24.85
N ASP A 376 -12.47 1.12 24.48
CA ASP A 376 -11.47 1.98 23.88
C ASP A 376 -10.34 2.32 24.87
N GLN A 377 -10.67 2.61 26.14
CA GLN A 377 -9.69 2.85 27.19
C GLN A 377 -8.79 1.61 27.41
N LEU A 378 -9.35 0.42 27.53
CA LEU A 378 -8.58 -0.83 27.67
C LEU A 378 -7.68 -1.07 26.45
N THR A 379 -8.13 -0.72 25.26
CA THR A 379 -7.33 -0.78 24.04
C THR A 379 -6.12 0.15 24.13
N MET A 380 -6.31 1.38 24.62
CA MET A 380 -5.20 2.32 24.84
C MET A 380 -4.21 1.78 25.88
N GLU A 381 -4.68 1.14 26.94
CA GLU A 381 -3.81 0.52 27.96
C GLU A 381 -2.93 -0.61 27.36
N VAL A 382 -3.49 -1.43 26.47
CA VAL A 382 -2.71 -2.44 25.73
C VAL A 382 -1.66 -1.79 24.86
N ILE A 383 -2.00 -0.74 24.09
CA ILE A 383 -1.07 -0.02 23.21
C ILE A 383 0.06 0.60 24.04
N MET A 384 -0.26 1.26 25.15
CA MET A 384 0.72 1.87 26.07
C MET A 384 1.56 0.84 26.84
N GLY A 385 1.15 -0.42 26.87
CA GLY A 385 1.92 -1.48 27.54
C GLY A 385 1.73 -1.57 29.04
N VAL A 386 0.68 -0.98 29.57
CA VAL A 386 0.32 -1.04 31.01
C VAL A 386 -0.70 -2.14 31.31
N ARG A 387 -1.18 -2.79 30.27
CA ARG A 387 -2.06 -3.96 30.33
C ARG A 387 -1.48 -5.14 29.58
#